data_58ea7b9883c61b2b2d71d2e9dec6e34a
#
_entry.id   58ea7b9883c61b2b2d71d2e9dec6e34a
#
_cell.length_a   1.000
_cell.length_b   1.000
_cell.length_c   1.000
_cell.angle_alpha   90.00
_cell.angle_beta   90.00
_cell.angle_gamma   90.00
#
_symmetry.space_group_name_H-M   'P 1'
#
loop_
_entity.id
_entity.type
_entity.pdbx_description
1 polymer ?
#
loop_
_entity_poly.entity_id
_entity_poly.type
_entity_poly.pdbx_seq_one_letter_code
_entity_poly.pdbx_strand_id
1 'polypeptide(L)'
;MRKLTQLFLLLVFCALLVVPTINVFSSPHPLKVKWKKKSLYNMDFALHQLTAALYQLGISTEPGNVVVGLDGWLFLGNDSEHVISDGREGFTPKTIAQGEKIGAAAAAWENWLYENGVKLYRVMIGPNKGTVYPEQMPFWARPLPPNATDALLKGTGSTRYVDLRGVLKEAKTSQAESLYFKTDTHWNSLGAGIAFQAFAKSIEVAAPELRWPSEDTYRPIRVEPRSGNDLISYFRLKLDVVYPSPVVALQELPVETTRYEFNSKSVIGTGGNPEMSIQLGQPVLVRSQGALNN
;
A
#
# COMPACT_ATOMS: atom_id res chain seq x y z
N MET A 1 -15.07 6.80 -59.52
CA MET A 1 -15.20 7.59 -58.30
C MET A 1 -16.38 7.13 -57.42
N ARG A 2 -17.61 7.03 -57.88
CA ARG A 2 -18.80 6.68 -57.08
C ARG A 2 -18.68 5.36 -56.30
N LYS A 3 -18.12 4.31 -56.91
CA LYS A 3 -17.93 2.98 -56.25
C LYS A 3 -16.88 3.05 -55.16
N LEU A 4 -15.79 3.82 -55.31
CA LEU A 4 -14.75 3.98 -54.30
C LEU A 4 -15.28 4.75 -53.09
N THR A 5 -16.08 5.81 -53.31
CA THR A 5 -16.74 6.57 -52.26
C THR A 5 -17.73 5.69 -51.50
N GLN A 6 -18.49 4.85 -52.17
CA GLN A 6 -19.41 3.90 -51.53
C GLN A 6 -18.67 2.87 -50.66
N LEU A 7 -17.56 2.34 -51.19
CA LEU A 7 -16.71 1.41 -50.43
C LEU A 7 -16.12 2.07 -49.20
N PHE A 8 -15.60 3.31 -49.34
CA PHE A 8 -15.09 4.08 -48.22
C PHE A 8 -16.14 4.33 -47.15
N LEU A 9 -17.34 4.75 -47.52
CA LEU A 9 -18.43 4.97 -46.59
C LEU A 9 -18.87 3.69 -45.90
N LEU A 10 -18.89 2.57 -46.59
CA LEU A 10 -19.17 1.25 -45.99
C LEU A 10 -18.11 0.87 -44.96
N LEU A 11 -16.83 1.04 -45.28
CA LEU A 11 -15.74 0.76 -44.32
C LEU A 11 -15.82 1.63 -43.10
N VAL A 12 -16.08 2.93 -43.26
CA VAL A 12 -16.28 3.84 -42.12
C VAL A 12 -17.48 3.40 -41.26
N PHE A 13 -18.59 3.05 -41.90
CA PHE A 13 -19.78 2.56 -41.20
C PHE A 13 -19.49 1.27 -40.44
N CYS A 14 -18.82 0.31 -41.04
CA CYS A 14 -18.41 -0.92 -40.37
C CYS A 14 -17.48 -0.64 -39.19
N ALA A 15 -16.50 0.24 -39.36
CA ALA A 15 -15.59 0.64 -38.28
C ALA A 15 -16.33 1.28 -37.10
N LEU A 16 -17.31 2.14 -37.38
CA LEU A 16 -18.14 2.77 -36.35
C LEU A 16 -19.02 1.76 -35.57
N LEU A 17 -19.36 0.64 -36.18
CA LEU A 17 -20.16 -0.41 -35.52
C LEU A 17 -19.33 -1.38 -34.68
N VAL A 18 -18.00 -1.43 -34.82
CA VAL A 18 -17.14 -2.38 -34.08
C VAL A 18 -17.32 -2.23 -32.57
N VAL A 19 -17.16 -1.02 -32.06
CA VAL A 19 -17.23 -0.76 -30.60
C VAL A 19 -18.62 -1.05 -30.03
N PRO A 20 -19.73 -0.51 -30.60
CA PRO A 20 -21.08 -0.87 -30.17
C PRO A 20 -21.36 -2.38 -30.18
N THR A 21 -20.93 -3.07 -31.23
CA THR A 21 -21.10 -4.52 -31.35
C THR A 21 -20.38 -5.26 -30.20
N ILE A 22 -19.11 -4.95 -29.96
CA ILE A 22 -18.35 -5.55 -28.85
C ILE A 22 -19.07 -5.29 -27.54
N ASN A 23 -19.49 -4.06 -27.26
CA ASN A 23 -20.14 -3.70 -26.00
C ASN A 23 -21.48 -4.42 -25.80
N VAL A 24 -22.26 -4.62 -26.85
CA VAL A 24 -23.51 -5.37 -26.78
C VAL A 24 -23.24 -6.85 -26.48
N PHE A 25 -22.33 -7.49 -27.23
CA PHE A 25 -22.05 -8.92 -27.07
C PHE A 25 -21.27 -9.26 -25.80
N SER A 26 -20.44 -8.34 -25.30
CA SER A 26 -19.71 -8.53 -24.04
C SER A 26 -20.57 -8.24 -22.79
N SER A 27 -21.79 -7.72 -22.96
CA SER A 27 -22.69 -7.47 -21.86
C SER A 27 -23.27 -8.79 -21.30
N PRO A 28 -23.30 -8.99 -19.98
CA PRO A 28 -23.98 -10.15 -19.37
C PRO A 28 -25.46 -10.23 -19.72
N HIS A 29 -26.07 -9.12 -20.13
CA HIS A 29 -27.47 -9.01 -20.54
C HIS A 29 -27.60 -8.22 -21.84
N PRO A 30 -27.25 -8.78 -23.03
CA PRO A 30 -27.23 -8.03 -24.28
C PRO A 30 -28.54 -7.33 -24.63
N LEU A 31 -29.68 -7.97 -24.32
CA LEU A 31 -31.02 -7.44 -24.57
C LEU A 31 -31.41 -6.25 -23.64
N LYS A 32 -30.69 -6.04 -22.55
CA LYS A 32 -30.94 -4.94 -21.58
C LYS A 32 -29.96 -3.78 -21.74
N VAL A 33 -29.08 -3.81 -22.73
CA VAL A 33 -28.11 -2.72 -23.00
C VAL A 33 -28.87 -1.43 -23.28
N LYS A 34 -28.54 -0.38 -22.55
CA LYS A 34 -29.10 0.94 -22.77
C LYS A 34 -28.55 1.52 -24.08
N TRP A 35 -29.40 1.76 -25.06
CA TRP A 35 -29.07 2.34 -26.37
C TRP A 35 -28.73 3.82 -26.26
N LYS A 36 -27.84 4.18 -25.31
CA LYS A 36 -27.28 5.52 -25.16
C LYS A 36 -25.87 5.57 -25.75
N LYS A 37 -25.51 6.65 -26.45
CA LYS A 37 -24.19 6.84 -27.03
C LYS A 37 -23.05 6.50 -26.05
N LYS A 38 -23.16 6.94 -24.80
CA LYS A 38 -22.19 6.68 -23.74
C LYS A 38 -22.04 5.17 -23.41
N SER A 39 -23.09 4.38 -23.53
CA SER A 39 -23.05 2.95 -23.29
C SER A 39 -22.56 2.16 -24.50
N LEU A 40 -22.99 2.53 -25.70
CA LEU A 40 -22.65 1.84 -26.93
C LEU A 40 -21.18 2.07 -27.34
N TYR A 41 -20.65 3.26 -27.11
CA TYR A 41 -19.27 3.64 -27.43
C TYR A 41 -18.37 3.65 -26.19
N ASN A 42 -18.73 2.86 -25.17
CA ASN A 42 -17.84 2.63 -24.04
C ASN A 42 -16.62 1.81 -24.49
N MET A 43 -15.43 2.33 -24.21
CA MET A 43 -14.17 1.68 -24.57
C MET A 43 -13.61 0.82 -23.43
N ASP A 44 -14.34 0.64 -22.32
CA ASP A 44 -13.85 -0.07 -21.13
C ASP A 44 -13.36 -1.47 -21.43
N PHE A 45 -14.07 -2.21 -22.31
CA PHE A 45 -13.63 -3.53 -22.72
C PHE A 45 -12.29 -3.48 -23.48
N ALA A 46 -12.16 -2.61 -24.46
CA ALA A 46 -10.93 -2.48 -25.25
C ALA A 46 -9.76 -1.97 -24.40
N LEU A 47 -10.03 -1.00 -23.53
CA LEU A 47 -9.04 -0.51 -22.55
C LEU A 47 -8.63 -1.61 -21.59
N HIS A 48 -9.57 -2.42 -21.13
CA HIS A 48 -9.27 -3.56 -20.28
C HIS A 48 -8.31 -4.55 -20.94
N GLN A 49 -8.61 -4.97 -22.17
CA GLN A 49 -7.74 -5.89 -22.92
C GLN A 49 -6.36 -5.28 -23.18
N LEU A 50 -6.34 -4.01 -23.61
CA LEU A 50 -5.08 -3.30 -23.85
C LEU A 50 -4.24 -3.22 -22.58
N THR A 51 -4.85 -2.83 -21.47
CA THR A 51 -4.11 -2.70 -20.21
C THR A 51 -3.62 -4.06 -19.70
N ALA A 52 -4.44 -5.13 -19.85
CA ALA A 52 -4.02 -6.49 -19.51
C ALA A 52 -2.79 -6.91 -20.34
N ALA A 53 -2.80 -6.64 -21.64
CA ALA A 53 -1.67 -6.93 -22.52
C ALA A 53 -0.44 -6.09 -22.15
N LEU A 54 -0.59 -4.80 -21.90
CA LEU A 54 0.51 -3.91 -21.49
C LEU A 54 1.07 -4.30 -20.12
N TYR A 55 0.21 -4.66 -19.17
CA TYR A 55 0.64 -5.16 -17.87
C TYR A 55 1.55 -6.39 -17.99
N GLN A 56 1.21 -7.34 -18.86
CA GLN A 56 2.05 -8.52 -19.13
C GLN A 56 3.42 -8.13 -19.71
N LEU A 57 3.51 -6.98 -20.39
CA LEU A 57 4.75 -6.43 -20.93
C LEU A 57 5.49 -5.53 -19.91
N GLY A 58 5.01 -5.42 -18.67
CA GLY A 58 5.59 -4.54 -17.65
C GLY A 58 5.30 -3.04 -17.88
N ILE A 59 4.29 -2.71 -18.66
CA ILE A 59 3.94 -1.32 -19.03
C ILE A 59 2.66 -0.91 -18.30
N SER A 60 2.72 0.20 -17.58
CA SER A 60 1.54 0.82 -16.96
C SER A 60 0.81 1.71 -17.94
N THR A 61 -0.52 1.63 -17.96
CA THR A 61 -1.38 2.61 -18.67
C THR A 61 -1.58 3.89 -17.86
N GLU A 62 -1.25 3.88 -16.58
CA GLU A 62 -1.37 5.00 -15.64
C GLU A 62 -0.06 5.16 -14.86
N PRO A 63 1.09 5.44 -15.53
CA PRO A 63 2.41 5.39 -14.91
C PRO A 63 2.62 6.44 -13.81
N GLY A 64 1.83 7.51 -13.83
CA GLY A 64 1.78 8.50 -12.76
C GLY A 64 1.20 7.95 -11.46
N ASN A 65 0.23 7.04 -11.55
CA ASN A 65 -0.43 6.43 -10.39
C ASN A 65 0.20 5.10 -9.99
N VAL A 66 0.56 4.26 -10.96
CA VAL A 66 1.09 2.91 -10.70
C VAL A 66 2.23 2.58 -11.65
N VAL A 67 3.32 2.10 -11.09
CA VAL A 67 4.46 1.54 -11.84
C VAL A 67 4.38 0.02 -11.81
N VAL A 68 4.43 -0.59 -12.99
CA VAL A 68 4.55 -2.04 -13.13
C VAL A 68 6.02 -2.43 -12.99
N GLY A 69 6.29 -3.27 -12.03
CA GLY A 69 7.61 -3.86 -11.79
C GLY A 69 7.75 -5.24 -12.41
N LEU A 70 8.79 -5.96 -11.99
CA LEU A 70 9.05 -7.32 -12.43
C LEU A 70 8.05 -8.29 -11.77
N ASP A 71 7.80 -9.43 -12.43
CA ASP A 71 6.98 -10.53 -11.94
C ASP A 71 5.57 -10.11 -11.45
N GLY A 72 5.02 -9.04 -12.04
CA GLY A 72 3.70 -8.50 -11.68
C GLY A 72 3.66 -7.76 -10.34
N TRP A 73 4.80 -7.33 -9.82
CA TRP A 73 4.82 -6.38 -8.71
C TRP A 73 4.32 -5.01 -9.16
N LEU A 74 3.51 -4.39 -8.32
CA LEU A 74 3.02 -3.03 -8.54
C LEU A 74 3.60 -2.09 -7.48
N PHE A 75 3.93 -0.89 -7.90
CA PHE A 75 4.46 0.15 -7.02
C PHE A 75 3.67 1.44 -7.21
N LEU A 76 3.60 2.25 -6.17
CA LEU A 76 2.97 3.55 -6.24
C LEU A 76 3.72 4.44 -7.23
N GLY A 77 2.98 5.15 -8.07
CA GLY A 77 3.52 6.09 -9.04
C GLY A 77 3.82 7.46 -8.44
N ASN A 78 4.38 8.36 -9.24
CA ASN A 78 4.88 9.64 -8.76
C ASN A 78 3.80 10.71 -8.52
N ASP A 79 2.60 10.53 -9.07
CA ASP A 79 1.47 11.46 -8.85
C ASP A 79 0.94 11.37 -7.42
N SER A 80 1.24 10.26 -6.72
CA SER A 80 0.95 10.09 -5.30
C SER A 80 2.16 10.47 -4.46
N GLU A 81 2.09 11.63 -3.84
CA GLU A 81 3.07 12.13 -2.84
C GLU A 81 4.53 12.12 -3.33
N HIS A 82 4.77 12.20 -4.63
CA HIS A 82 6.10 12.29 -5.25
C HIS A 82 7.07 11.15 -4.85
N VAL A 83 6.53 9.97 -4.50
CA VAL A 83 7.26 8.86 -3.89
C VAL A 83 8.49 8.40 -4.70
N ILE A 84 8.44 8.50 -6.03
CA ILE A 84 9.57 8.13 -6.90
C ILE A 84 10.61 9.25 -6.96
N SER A 85 10.18 10.50 -7.20
CA SER A 85 11.11 11.64 -7.27
C SER A 85 11.81 11.87 -5.94
N ASP A 86 11.09 11.85 -4.82
CA ASP A 86 11.65 12.01 -3.48
C ASP A 86 12.61 10.87 -3.13
N GLY A 87 12.29 9.63 -3.54
CA GLY A 87 13.20 8.50 -3.37
C GLY A 87 14.51 8.63 -4.16
N ARG A 88 14.58 9.53 -5.15
CA ARG A 88 15.73 9.75 -6.06
C ARG A 88 16.38 11.12 -5.91
N GLU A 89 15.77 12.05 -5.19
CA GLU A 89 16.23 13.46 -5.11
C GLU A 89 17.58 13.63 -4.42
N GLY A 90 17.95 12.72 -3.51
CA GLY A 90 19.21 12.82 -2.78
C GLY A 90 19.20 13.91 -1.70
N PHE A 91 20.41 14.31 -1.27
CA PHE A 91 20.61 15.42 -0.32
C PHE A 91 20.64 16.75 -1.07
N THR A 92 19.51 17.40 -1.14
CA THR A 92 19.42 18.80 -1.58
C THR A 92 19.25 19.73 -0.38
N PRO A 93 19.54 21.03 -0.50
CA PRO A 93 19.22 22.00 0.57
C PRO A 93 17.74 21.94 0.99
N LYS A 94 16.84 21.66 0.05
CA LYS A 94 15.41 21.49 0.31
C LYS A 94 15.12 20.27 1.19
N THR A 95 15.67 19.08 0.83
CA THR A 95 15.43 17.85 1.60
C THR A 95 16.05 17.91 2.98
N ILE A 96 17.21 18.55 3.13
CA ILE A 96 17.85 18.78 4.43
C ILE A 96 16.98 19.69 5.31
N ALA A 97 16.57 20.86 4.80
CA ALA A 97 15.71 21.78 5.53
C ALA A 97 14.35 21.17 5.92
N GLN A 98 13.79 20.34 5.05
CA GLN A 98 12.57 19.60 5.34
C GLN A 98 12.79 18.56 6.45
N GLY A 99 13.90 17.81 6.43
CA GLY A 99 14.27 16.87 7.48
C GLY A 99 14.45 17.56 8.84
N GLU A 100 15.14 18.71 8.88
CA GLU A 100 15.32 19.52 10.09
C GLU A 100 13.98 20.01 10.65
N LYS A 101 13.07 20.49 9.78
CA LYS A 101 11.73 20.92 10.17
C LYS A 101 10.89 19.80 10.78
N ILE A 102 10.92 18.61 10.16
CA ILE A 102 10.22 17.41 10.68
C ILE A 102 10.83 17.01 12.02
N GLY A 103 12.17 17.01 12.11
CA GLY A 103 12.90 16.70 13.35
C GLY A 103 12.55 17.64 14.50
N ALA A 104 12.48 18.94 14.22
CA ALA A 104 12.08 19.95 15.21
C ALA A 104 10.62 19.77 15.68
N ALA A 105 9.71 19.46 14.76
CA ALA A 105 8.31 19.18 15.10
C ALA A 105 8.17 17.92 15.97
N ALA A 106 8.90 16.84 15.64
CA ALA A 106 8.90 15.62 16.43
C ALA A 106 9.49 15.84 17.83
N ALA A 107 10.52 16.68 17.96
CA ALA A 107 11.09 17.06 19.25
C ALA A 107 10.10 17.88 20.11
N ALA A 108 9.39 18.83 19.49
CA ALA A 108 8.36 19.58 20.18
C ALA A 108 7.22 18.69 20.70
N TRP A 109 6.79 17.71 19.88
CA TRP A 109 5.81 16.70 20.29
C TRP A 109 6.31 15.85 21.45
N GLU A 110 7.54 15.37 21.41
CA GLU A 110 8.14 14.56 22.47
C GLU A 110 8.17 15.34 23.79
N ASN A 111 8.62 16.60 23.79
CA ASN A 111 8.66 17.44 24.98
C ASN A 111 7.25 17.65 25.55
N TRP A 112 6.29 18.01 24.71
CA TRP A 112 4.91 18.19 25.15
C TRP A 112 4.32 16.90 25.75
N LEU A 113 4.58 15.75 25.14
CA LEU A 113 4.12 14.46 25.65
C LEU A 113 4.75 14.15 27.02
N TYR A 114 6.04 14.40 27.20
CA TYR A 114 6.70 14.20 28.49
C TYR A 114 6.15 15.12 29.58
N GLU A 115 5.89 16.38 29.27
CA GLU A 115 5.24 17.33 30.18
C GLU A 115 3.83 16.89 30.58
N ASN A 116 3.16 16.10 29.74
CA ASN A 116 1.83 15.54 29.99
C ASN A 116 1.86 14.08 30.49
N GLY A 117 3.00 13.60 31.00
CA GLY A 117 3.11 12.32 31.70
C GLY A 117 3.38 11.10 30.82
N VAL A 118 3.62 11.29 29.51
CA VAL A 118 4.06 10.21 28.63
C VAL A 118 5.54 9.89 28.90
N LYS A 119 5.83 8.66 29.29
CA LYS A 119 7.19 8.24 29.64
C LYS A 119 8.10 7.98 28.46
N LEU A 120 7.53 7.63 27.31
CA LEU A 120 8.29 7.24 26.13
C LEU A 120 7.56 7.62 24.84
N TYR A 121 8.30 8.22 23.92
CA TYR A 121 7.83 8.56 22.57
C TYR A 121 8.78 7.99 21.53
N ARG A 122 8.26 7.36 20.51
CA ARG A 122 9.02 6.83 19.36
C ARG A 122 8.27 7.09 18.06
N VAL A 123 9.01 7.37 17.02
CA VAL A 123 8.53 7.52 15.67
C VAL A 123 9.05 6.37 14.82
N MET A 124 8.18 5.48 14.37
CA MET A 124 8.55 4.44 13.42
C MET A 124 8.55 4.99 11.99
N ILE A 125 9.65 4.77 11.28
CA ILE A 125 9.76 5.14 9.86
C ILE A 125 9.57 3.88 9.03
N GLY A 126 8.32 3.70 8.54
CA GLY A 126 7.97 2.61 7.61
C GLY A 126 8.47 2.90 6.21
N PRO A 127 9.34 2.07 5.63
CA PRO A 127 9.80 2.29 4.26
C PRO A 127 8.72 1.95 3.23
N ASN A 128 8.72 2.70 2.13
CA ASN A 128 7.95 2.32 0.95
C ASN A 128 8.42 0.96 0.41
N LYS A 129 7.50 0.23 -0.20
CA LYS A 129 7.77 -1.08 -0.81
C LYS A 129 9.00 -1.06 -1.75
N GLY A 130 9.14 -0.04 -2.58
CA GLY A 130 10.29 0.13 -3.48
C GLY A 130 11.63 0.34 -2.76
N THR A 131 11.64 0.76 -1.51
CA THR A 131 12.86 0.86 -0.69
C THR A 131 13.33 -0.51 -0.21
N VAL A 132 12.40 -1.44 0.04
CA VAL A 132 12.70 -2.81 0.50
C VAL A 132 12.91 -3.76 -0.68
N TYR A 133 12.18 -3.59 -1.77
CA TYR A 133 12.22 -4.40 -2.99
C TYR A 133 12.62 -3.58 -4.23
N PRO A 134 13.76 -2.86 -4.22
CA PRO A 134 14.19 -2.06 -5.37
C PRO A 134 14.49 -2.92 -6.59
N GLU A 135 14.90 -4.19 -6.40
CA GLU A 135 15.16 -5.14 -7.48
C GLU A 135 13.91 -5.47 -8.29
N GLN A 136 12.72 -5.36 -7.69
CA GLN A 136 11.44 -5.59 -8.36
C GLN A 136 10.96 -4.34 -9.12
N MET A 137 11.56 -3.18 -8.90
CA MET A 137 11.21 -1.95 -9.61
C MET A 137 11.96 -1.84 -10.95
N PRO A 138 11.35 -1.19 -11.97
CA PRO A 138 12.09 -0.77 -13.15
C PRO A 138 13.26 0.13 -12.74
N PHE A 139 14.37 0.01 -13.46
CA PHE A 139 15.62 0.72 -13.12
C PHE A 139 15.42 2.24 -12.93
N TRP A 140 14.61 2.86 -13.78
CA TRP A 140 14.35 4.30 -13.75
C TRP A 140 13.58 4.77 -12.51
N ALA A 141 12.83 3.86 -11.85
CA ALA A 141 12.01 4.18 -10.68
C ALA A 141 12.66 3.79 -9.34
N ARG A 142 13.79 3.11 -9.37
CA ARG A 142 14.48 2.65 -8.15
C ARG A 142 14.92 3.81 -7.29
N PRO A 143 14.68 3.78 -5.97
CA PRO A 143 15.20 4.79 -5.06
C PRO A 143 16.73 4.80 -5.06
N LEU A 144 17.29 5.98 -4.95
CA LEU A 144 18.74 6.20 -4.88
C LEU A 144 19.09 6.79 -3.50
N PRO A 145 19.87 6.08 -2.68
CA PRO A 145 20.38 6.67 -1.44
C PRO A 145 21.54 7.64 -1.76
N PRO A 146 21.77 8.69 -0.95
CA PRO A 146 20.90 9.11 0.16
C PRO A 146 19.62 9.82 -0.33
N ASN A 147 18.55 9.79 0.46
CA ASN A 147 17.27 10.42 0.14
C ASN A 147 16.71 11.23 1.34
N ALA A 148 15.47 11.73 1.23
CA ALA A 148 14.84 12.55 2.26
C ALA A 148 14.80 11.87 3.65
N THR A 149 14.58 10.55 3.72
CA THR A 149 14.64 9.81 5.00
C THR A 149 16.05 9.85 5.61
N ASP A 150 17.09 9.72 4.78
CA ASP A 150 18.47 9.82 5.27
C ASP A 150 18.81 11.24 5.75
N ALA A 151 18.25 12.27 5.10
CA ALA A 151 18.39 13.67 5.54
C ALA A 151 17.74 13.88 6.93
N LEU A 152 16.52 13.36 7.13
CA LEU A 152 15.84 13.40 8.43
C LEU A 152 16.69 12.74 9.52
N LEU A 153 17.13 11.52 9.29
CA LEU A 153 17.88 10.73 10.29
C LEU A 153 19.25 11.35 10.60
N LYS A 154 19.93 11.90 9.60
CA LYS A 154 21.22 12.55 9.77
C LYS A 154 21.14 13.80 10.62
N GLY A 155 20.08 14.60 10.45
CA GLY A 155 19.89 15.87 11.15
C GLY A 155 19.49 15.74 12.62
N THR A 156 18.92 14.59 13.01
CA THR A 156 18.28 14.48 14.32
C THR A 156 19.12 13.84 15.41
N GLY A 157 20.12 12.99 15.09
CA GLY A 157 20.97 12.28 16.05
C GLY A 157 20.23 11.58 17.19
N SER A 158 18.93 11.34 17.05
CA SER A 158 18.00 11.02 18.13
C SER A 158 17.62 9.55 18.14
N THR A 159 17.58 8.96 19.33
CA THR A 159 17.00 7.63 19.56
C THR A 159 15.48 7.57 19.39
N ARG A 160 14.86 8.72 19.13
CA ARG A 160 13.41 8.87 18.89
C ARG A 160 12.93 8.09 17.69
N TYR A 161 13.77 7.93 16.67
CA TYR A 161 13.39 7.29 15.42
C TYR A 161 13.76 5.81 15.39
N VAL A 162 12.83 5.01 14.94
CA VAL A 162 13.03 3.58 14.62
C VAL A 162 13.03 3.43 13.10
N ASP A 163 14.22 3.34 12.52
CA ASP A 163 14.39 3.13 11.08
C ASP A 163 14.20 1.66 10.74
N LEU A 164 13.11 1.33 10.08
CA LEU A 164 12.75 -0.05 9.72
C LEU A 164 13.38 -0.54 8.41
N ARG A 165 14.10 0.33 7.67
CA ARG A 165 14.67 -0.03 6.35
C ARG A 165 15.67 -1.18 6.45
N GLY A 166 16.58 -1.12 7.41
CA GLY A 166 17.59 -2.17 7.64
C GLY A 166 16.96 -3.49 7.99
N VAL A 167 16.09 -3.47 9.02
CA VAL A 167 15.41 -4.67 9.53
C VAL A 167 14.58 -5.37 8.45
N LEU A 168 13.79 -4.61 7.68
CA LEU A 168 12.96 -5.21 6.63
C LEU A 168 13.79 -5.71 5.43
N LYS A 169 14.90 -5.06 5.08
CA LYS A 169 15.82 -5.55 4.05
C LYS A 169 16.53 -6.84 4.46
N GLU A 170 16.93 -6.95 5.70
CA GLU A 170 17.52 -8.17 6.26
C GLU A 170 16.50 -9.30 6.31
N ALA A 171 15.33 -9.03 6.87
CA ALA A 171 14.25 -10.01 6.95
C ALA A 171 13.82 -10.53 5.56
N LYS A 172 13.79 -9.67 4.54
CA LYS A 172 13.51 -10.08 3.15
C LYS A 172 14.46 -11.20 2.67
N THR A 173 15.72 -11.22 3.11
CA THR A 173 16.68 -12.22 2.68
C THR A 173 16.58 -13.53 3.45
N SER A 174 16.01 -13.50 4.65
CA SER A 174 15.88 -14.65 5.55
C SER A 174 14.50 -15.30 5.52
N GLN A 175 13.46 -14.58 5.07
CA GLN A 175 12.10 -15.09 4.96
C GLN A 175 11.85 -15.68 3.58
N ALA A 176 11.13 -16.80 3.53
CA ALA A 176 10.68 -17.41 2.27
C ALA A 176 9.54 -16.58 1.62
N GLU A 177 8.73 -15.91 2.46
CA GLU A 177 7.57 -15.16 2.04
C GLU A 177 7.88 -13.67 1.93
N SER A 178 7.17 -12.99 1.02
CA SER A 178 7.31 -11.53 0.88
C SER A 178 6.78 -10.79 2.11
N LEU A 179 7.39 -9.64 2.42
CA LEU A 179 7.01 -8.77 3.53
C LEU A 179 5.96 -7.72 3.14
N TYR A 180 5.73 -7.56 1.83
CA TYR A 180 4.77 -6.62 1.26
C TYR A 180 3.78 -7.36 0.36
N PHE A 181 2.58 -6.81 0.26
CA PHE A 181 1.63 -7.28 -0.73
C PHE A 181 2.12 -6.93 -2.15
N LYS A 182 1.96 -7.86 -3.07
CA LYS A 182 2.48 -7.73 -4.43
C LYS A 182 1.82 -6.59 -5.21
N THR A 183 0.51 -6.43 -5.04
CA THR A 183 -0.34 -5.50 -5.80
C THR A 183 -1.00 -4.42 -4.95
N ASP A 184 -0.44 -4.17 -3.75
CA ASP A 184 -0.89 -3.19 -2.78
C ASP A 184 0.31 -2.35 -2.32
N THR A 185 0.10 -1.14 -1.82
CA THR A 185 1.19 -0.28 -1.32
C THR A 185 1.76 -0.77 0.01
N HIS A 186 0.98 -1.50 0.80
CA HIS A 186 1.28 -1.80 2.19
C HIS A 186 2.16 -3.05 2.37
N TRP A 187 2.85 -3.13 3.49
CA TRP A 187 3.36 -4.38 4.02
C TRP A 187 2.21 -5.34 4.37
N ASN A 188 2.50 -6.63 4.35
CA ASN A 188 1.58 -7.65 4.80
C ASN A 188 1.75 -7.93 6.32
N SER A 189 1.00 -8.89 6.85
CA SER A 189 1.05 -9.23 8.27
C SER A 189 2.43 -9.67 8.76
N LEU A 190 3.22 -10.33 7.91
CA LEU A 190 4.59 -10.72 8.24
C LEU A 190 5.50 -9.48 8.34
N GLY A 191 5.46 -8.60 7.34
CA GLY A 191 6.21 -7.35 7.35
C GLY A 191 5.83 -6.45 8.53
N ALA A 192 4.53 -6.35 8.83
CA ALA A 192 4.03 -5.60 9.99
C ALA A 192 4.54 -6.21 11.31
N GLY A 193 4.53 -7.54 11.45
CA GLY A 193 5.03 -8.24 12.62
C GLY A 193 6.52 -7.99 12.87
N ILE A 194 7.33 -8.08 11.82
CA ILE A 194 8.78 -7.79 11.90
C ILE A 194 9.04 -6.32 12.28
N ALA A 195 8.28 -5.39 11.69
CA ALA A 195 8.36 -3.98 12.03
C ALA A 195 7.99 -3.73 13.51
N PHE A 196 6.95 -4.39 14.00
CA PHE A 196 6.53 -4.29 15.39
C PHE A 196 7.58 -4.88 16.36
N GLN A 197 8.20 -6.01 16.03
CA GLN A 197 9.29 -6.57 16.85
C GLN A 197 10.48 -5.59 16.94
N ALA A 198 10.85 -4.95 15.84
CA ALA A 198 11.90 -3.93 15.85
C ALA A 198 11.54 -2.73 16.73
N PHE A 199 10.28 -2.29 16.69
CA PHE A 199 9.77 -1.27 17.60
C PHE A 199 9.83 -1.73 19.06
N ALA A 200 9.30 -2.91 19.40
CA ALA A 200 9.32 -3.48 20.75
C ALA A 200 10.74 -3.51 21.31
N LYS A 201 11.70 -4.02 20.52
CA LYS A 201 13.11 -4.07 20.90
C LYS A 201 13.71 -2.66 21.15
N SER A 202 13.24 -1.64 20.41
CA SER A 202 13.74 -0.26 20.56
C SER A 202 13.34 0.40 21.87
N ILE A 203 12.32 -0.10 22.56
CA ILE A 203 11.79 0.45 23.82
C ILE A 203 11.93 -0.51 25.01
N GLU A 204 12.35 -1.73 24.79
CA GLU A 204 12.48 -2.79 25.83
C GLU A 204 13.34 -2.33 27.02
N VAL A 205 14.47 -1.66 26.76
CA VAL A 205 15.37 -1.14 27.81
C VAL A 205 14.74 0.01 28.59
N ALA A 206 13.94 0.85 27.90
CA ALA A 206 13.32 2.04 28.51
C ALA A 206 11.99 1.73 29.21
N ALA A 207 11.36 0.61 28.89
CA ALA A 207 10.08 0.15 29.46
C ALA A 207 10.12 -1.36 29.71
N PRO A 208 10.96 -1.84 30.65
CA PRO A 208 11.16 -3.25 30.92
C PRO A 208 9.93 -3.94 31.54
N GLU A 209 8.99 -3.14 32.04
CA GLU A 209 7.71 -3.63 32.57
C GLU A 209 6.74 -4.11 31.47
N LEU A 210 6.94 -3.68 30.23
CA LEU A 210 6.07 -4.09 29.13
C LEU A 210 6.37 -5.53 28.69
N ARG A 211 5.31 -6.28 28.48
CA ARG A 211 5.39 -7.64 27.95
C ARG A 211 5.10 -7.64 26.44
N TRP A 212 5.91 -8.34 25.71
CA TRP A 212 5.81 -8.45 24.27
C TRP A 212 5.42 -9.87 23.86
N PRO A 213 4.65 -10.05 22.78
CA PRO A 213 4.42 -11.36 22.21
C PRO A 213 5.74 -12.00 21.80
N SER A 214 5.83 -13.31 21.93
CA SER A 214 7.01 -14.07 21.48
C SER A 214 7.21 -13.93 19.97
N GLU A 215 8.44 -14.17 19.49
CA GLU A 215 8.76 -14.14 18.06
C GLU A 215 7.91 -15.11 17.24
N ASP A 216 7.57 -16.26 17.81
CA ASP A 216 6.69 -17.25 17.17
C ASP A 216 5.30 -16.71 16.82
N THR A 217 4.83 -15.67 17.53
CA THR A 217 3.55 -15.01 17.27
C THR A 217 3.50 -14.37 15.88
N TYR A 218 4.64 -13.94 15.37
CA TYR A 218 4.76 -13.29 14.05
C TYR A 218 5.24 -14.23 12.96
N ARG A 219 5.45 -15.51 13.28
CA ARG A 219 5.87 -16.51 12.31
C ARG A 219 4.73 -16.84 11.34
N PRO A 220 5.02 -16.97 10.03
CA PRO A 220 4.04 -17.47 9.07
C PRO A 220 3.62 -18.90 9.44
N ILE A 221 2.31 -19.12 9.52
CA ILE A 221 1.71 -20.44 9.81
C ILE A 221 1.13 -21.09 8.58
N ARG A 222 0.75 -20.30 7.60
CA ARG A 222 0.30 -20.73 6.27
C ARG A 222 0.36 -19.59 5.26
N VAL A 223 0.13 -19.94 4.01
CA VAL A 223 0.01 -19.01 2.88
C VAL A 223 -1.39 -19.15 2.30
N GLU A 224 -2.05 -18.02 2.09
CA GLU A 224 -3.39 -17.98 1.50
C GLU A 224 -3.38 -17.19 0.18
N PRO A 225 -4.24 -17.57 -0.79
CA PRO A 225 -4.42 -16.77 -1.98
C PRO A 225 -5.07 -15.43 -1.63
N ARG A 226 -4.49 -14.33 -2.12
CA ARG A 226 -5.01 -12.98 -1.93
C ARG A 226 -5.25 -12.33 -3.28
N SER A 227 -6.41 -11.72 -3.45
CA SER A 227 -6.72 -10.90 -4.62
C SER A 227 -6.03 -9.54 -4.53
N GLY A 228 -5.83 -8.93 -5.70
CA GLY A 228 -5.25 -7.59 -5.79
C GLY A 228 -6.07 -6.51 -5.09
N ASN A 229 -5.39 -5.50 -4.56
CA ASN A 229 -5.95 -4.45 -3.74
C ASN A 229 -5.79 -3.04 -4.35
N ASP A 230 -5.29 -2.08 -3.56
CA ASP A 230 -5.33 -0.65 -3.85
C ASP A 230 -4.70 -0.28 -5.20
N LEU A 231 -3.50 -0.77 -5.51
CA LEU A 231 -2.80 -0.43 -6.76
C LEU A 231 -3.50 -0.96 -8.02
N ILE A 232 -4.21 -2.09 -7.92
CA ILE A 232 -4.99 -2.61 -9.07
C ILE A 232 -6.16 -1.69 -9.39
N SER A 233 -6.75 -1.03 -8.40
CA SER A 233 -7.88 -0.13 -8.61
C SER A 233 -7.53 1.08 -9.49
N TYR A 234 -6.27 1.52 -9.48
CA TYR A 234 -5.79 2.61 -10.33
C TYR A 234 -5.76 2.27 -11.81
N PHE A 235 -5.60 1.00 -12.17
CA PHE A 235 -5.60 0.57 -13.59
C PHE A 235 -6.96 0.60 -14.26
N ARG A 236 -8.04 0.96 -13.58
CA ARG A 236 -9.42 0.76 -14.06
C ARG A 236 -9.69 -0.69 -14.50
N LEU A 237 -8.86 -1.61 -14.07
CA LEU A 237 -8.92 -3.02 -14.36
C LEU A 237 -9.42 -3.77 -13.14
N LYS A 238 -10.40 -4.61 -13.38
CA LYS A 238 -10.60 -5.77 -12.53
C LYS A 238 -9.63 -6.86 -13.02
N LEU A 239 -8.34 -6.68 -12.77
CA LEU A 239 -7.39 -7.78 -12.93
C LEU A 239 -7.60 -8.71 -11.73
N ASP A 240 -8.06 -9.90 -11.99
CA ASP A 240 -8.09 -10.98 -11.00
C ASP A 240 -6.65 -11.50 -10.80
N VAL A 241 -5.80 -10.66 -10.26
CA VAL A 241 -4.44 -11.07 -9.87
C VAL A 241 -4.53 -11.69 -8.49
N VAL A 242 -4.30 -12.99 -8.44
CA VAL A 242 -4.19 -13.75 -7.20
C VAL A 242 -2.72 -14.07 -6.95
N TYR A 243 -2.26 -13.84 -5.75
CA TYR A 243 -0.89 -14.13 -5.33
C TYR A 243 -0.86 -14.69 -3.90
N PRO A 244 0.17 -15.47 -3.53
CA PRO A 244 0.32 -16.01 -2.19
C PRO A 244 0.61 -14.88 -1.19
N SER A 245 -0.06 -14.90 -0.04
CA SER A 245 0.14 -13.97 1.06
C SER A 245 0.28 -14.72 2.38
N PRO A 246 1.31 -14.44 3.20
CA PRO A 246 1.51 -15.11 4.48
C PRO A 246 0.44 -14.70 5.48
N VAL A 247 -0.02 -15.67 6.27
CA VAL A 247 -0.82 -15.49 7.47
C VAL A 247 0.08 -15.79 8.68
N VAL A 248 0.15 -14.87 9.62
CA VAL A 248 0.97 -15.05 10.84
C VAL A 248 0.11 -15.54 12.00
N ALA A 249 0.74 -16.20 12.97
CA ALA A 249 0.04 -16.79 14.12
C ALA A 249 -0.76 -15.75 14.92
N LEU A 250 -0.30 -14.51 15.01
CA LEU A 250 -1.01 -13.40 15.67
C LEU A 250 -2.47 -13.22 15.17
N GLN A 251 -2.71 -13.46 13.89
CA GLN A 251 -4.05 -13.27 13.29
C GLN A 251 -5.08 -14.29 13.80
N GLU A 252 -4.63 -15.37 14.40
CA GLU A 252 -5.47 -16.44 14.94
C GLU A 252 -5.56 -16.44 16.47
N LEU A 253 -4.90 -15.48 17.14
CA LEU A 253 -5.03 -15.35 18.58
C LEU A 253 -6.45 -14.94 18.95
N PRO A 254 -7.06 -15.58 19.96
CA PRO A 254 -8.38 -15.23 20.44
C PRO A 254 -8.32 -13.91 21.23
N VAL A 255 -8.45 -12.79 20.53
CA VAL A 255 -8.51 -11.47 21.16
C VAL A 255 -9.92 -10.93 21.00
N GLU A 256 -10.61 -10.71 22.11
CA GLU A 256 -11.88 -9.99 22.09
C GLU A 256 -11.64 -8.49 22.09
N THR A 257 -12.20 -7.79 21.13
CA THR A 257 -12.12 -6.32 21.05
C THR A 257 -13.48 -5.68 21.18
N THR A 258 -13.53 -4.55 21.90
CA THR A 258 -14.69 -3.66 21.94
C THR A 258 -14.29 -2.34 21.32
N ARG A 259 -15.07 -1.88 20.35
CA ARG A 259 -14.89 -0.59 19.69
C ARG A 259 -15.88 0.42 20.23
N TYR A 260 -15.38 1.61 20.48
CA TYR A 260 -16.17 2.72 20.99
C TYR A 260 -16.07 3.91 20.02
N GLU A 261 -17.15 4.63 19.82
CA GLU A 261 -17.12 5.95 19.21
C GLU A 261 -16.30 6.89 20.12
N PHE A 262 -15.39 7.66 19.52
CA PHE A 262 -14.38 8.39 20.28
C PHE A 262 -14.98 9.43 21.24
N ASN A 263 -15.96 10.20 20.81
CA ASN A 263 -16.54 11.29 21.60
C ASN A 263 -17.56 10.78 22.62
N SER A 264 -18.55 10.00 22.18
CA SER A 264 -19.64 9.52 23.04
C SER A 264 -19.26 8.34 23.92
N LYS A 265 -18.12 7.67 23.62
CA LYS A 265 -17.71 6.41 24.25
C LYS A 265 -18.75 5.28 24.14
N SER A 266 -19.73 5.44 23.25
CA SER A 266 -20.70 4.38 22.99
C SER A 266 -20.08 3.20 22.23
N VAL A 267 -20.49 1.98 22.56
CA VAL A 267 -20.05 0.77 21.86
C VAL A 267 -20.61 0.77 20.45
N ILE A 268 -19.73 0.68 19.46
CA ILE A 268 -20.08 0.59 18.03
C ILE A 268 -19.85 -0.81 17.45
N GLY A 269 -19.21 -1.71 18.18
CA GLY A 269 -19.03 -3.08 17.78
C GLY A 269 -18.18 -3.89 18.75
N THR A 270 -18.45 -5.19 18.81
CA THR A 270 -17.65 -6.17 19.51
C THR A 270 -17.28 -7.28 18.52
N GLY A 271 -16.12 -7.91 18.71
CA GLY A 271 -15.72 -9.01 17.86
C GLY A 271 -14.27 -9.42 18.11
N GLY A 272 -13.89 -10.58 17.58
CA GLY A 272 -12.52 -11.02 17.52
C GLY A 272 -11.67 -10.07 16.65
N ASN A 273 -10.48 -10.51 16.28
CA ASN A 273 -9.48 -9.74 15.53
C ASN A 273 -10.12 -8.72 14.57
N PRO A 274 -10.05 -7.42 14.84
CA PRO A 274 -10.70 -6.45 13.99
C PRO A 274 -9.98 -6.46 12.65
N GLU A 275 -10.60 -6.96 11.61
CA GLU A 275 -10.37 -6.38 10.31
C GLU A 275 -10.80 -4.92 10.44
N MET A 276 -9.83 -4.07 10.68
CA MET A 276 -10.09 -2.65 10.82
C MET A 276 -10.42 -2.10 9.44
N SER A 277 -11.70 -2.19 9.07
CA SER A 277 -12.25 -1.20 8.16
C SER A 277 -12.27 0.14 8.91
N ILE A 278 -11.10 0.76 9.00
CA ILE A 278 -11.00 2.15 9.42
C ILE A 278 -11.69 2.92 8.31
N GLN A 279 -12.89 3.37 8.55
CA GLN A 279 -13.44 4.47 7.76
C GLN A 279 -12.56 5.68 8.11
N LEU A 280 -11.63 6.00 7.19
CA LEU A 280 -10.78 7.16 7.27
C LEU A 280 -11.67 8.38 7.59
N GLY A 281 -11.46 8.99 8.75
CA GLY A 281 -12.16 10.20 9.17
C GLY A 281 -12.93 10.14 10.48
N GLN A 282 -13.10 8.97 11.10
CA GLN A 282 -13.70 8.89 12.44
C GLN A 282 -12.76 8.22 13.43
N PRO A 283 -12.29 8.93 14.47
CA PRO A 283 -11.47 8.34 15.50
C PRO A 283 -12.26 7.29 16.28
N VAL A 284 -11.70 6.10 16.44
CA VAL A 284 -12.29 4.97 17.17
C VAL A 284 -11.37 4.60 18.32
N LEU A 285 -11.94 4.38 19.50
CA LEU A 285 -11.23 3.80 20.63
C LEU A 285 -11.46 2.27 20.60
N VAL A 286 -10.36 1.52 20.62
CA VAL A 286 -10.41 0.06 20.68
C VAL A 286 -9.89 -0.41 22.04
N ARG A 287 -10.67 -1.22 22.73
CA ARG A 287 -10.25 -1.93 23.95
C ARG A 287 -10.15 -3.42 23.65
N SER A 288 -9.00 -4.01 23.91
CA SER A 288 -8.75 -5.45 23.77
C SER A 288 -8.79 -6.13 25.14
N GLN A 289 -9.53 -7.23 25.25
CA GLN A 289 -9.46 -8.13 26.41
C GLN A 289 -8.41 -9.20 26.15
N GLY A 290 -7.67 -9.59 27.16
CA GLY A 290 -6.56 -10.55 27.02
C GLY A 290 -5.26 -9.95 26.50
N ALA A 291 -5.17 -8.62 26.46
CA ALA A 291 -3.92 -7.94 26.13
C ALA A 291 -2.82 -8.28 27.15
N LEU A 292 -1.57 -8.39 26.70
CA LEU A 292 -0.42 -8.70 27.56
C LEU A 292 -0.11 -7.57 28.55
N ASN A 293 -0.48 -6.34 28.21
CA ASN A 293 -0.30 -5.13 29.00
C ASN A 293 -1.66 -4.46 29.17
N ASN A 294 -2.01 -4.12 30.38
CA ASN A 294 -3.27 -3.43 30.75
C ASN A 294 -3.00 -1.95 31.01
#